data_0005398c6c96903ce647c8c65fe71dd1
#
_entry.id   0005398c6c96903ce647c8c65fe71dd1
#
_cell.length_a   1.000
_cell.length_b   1.000
_cell.length_c   1.000
_cell.angle_alpha   90.00
_cell.angle_beta   90.00
_cell.angle_gamma   90.00
#
_symmetry.space_group_name_H-M   'P 1'
#
loop_
_entity.id
_entity.type
_entity.pdbx_description
1 polymer ?
#
loop_
_entity_poly.entity_id
_entity_poly.type
_entity_poly.pdbx_seq_one_letter_code
_entity_poly.pdbx_strand_id
1 'polypeptide(L)'
;DSLMLSTSVSSTGMSGWLALGFAGYTYENGFQSLWIMVPSATIGILLCYVLISKRIRLYSEQTASITIIEVIKKRFYDDNNTLTIVFSLVLSAASIIYISAQLIAIGKLLNILLDWNYSSSILIAIIIMIFYTVLGGFTAVCWTDFIQCGLMAAGSFIAGSLAIQYAGGLGSLSQKVVETNQMFPEFAVTPFSSFDSIILGISLFIGDGILNWIGQPTLMVRYMAAKDIKTLSSAPLITITIQFILFMGTFIAAIYMRTQFPEPALFPYGGDTETVLIQFFITMAHPMLTGIFVSSILAAVMSTSDSLFMMTTSVLVNDIYNYLRPRSSQKHLIFISRLVTILLGII
;
A
#
# COMPACT_ATOMS: atom_id res chain seq x y z
N ASP A 1 -19.41 -7.59 -3.13
CA ASP A 1 -19.84 -7.54 -1.73
C ASP A 1 -18.87 -6.72 -0.87
N SER A 2 -19.21 -6.51 0.40
CA SER A 2 -18.41 -5.66 1.31
C SER A 2 -17.04 -6.26 1.61
N LEU A 3 -16.93 -7.59 1.68
CA LEU A 3 -15.65 -8.25 1.94
C LEU A 3 -14.69 -8.04 0.77
N MET A 4 -15.15 -8.25 -0.46
CA MET A 4 -14.35 -7.99 -1.67
C MET A 4 -13.89 -6.53 -1.75
N LEU A 5 -14.79 -5.57 -1.46
CA LEU A 5 -14.44 -4.15 -1.43
C LEU A 5 -13.38 -3.87 -0.36
N SER A 6 -13.61 -4.36 0.87
CA SER A 6 -12.70 -4.11 2.01
C SER A 6 -11.31 -4.71 1.79
N THR A 7 -11.24 -5.92 1.26
CA THR A 7 -9.95 -6.57 0.95
C THR A 7 -9.21 -5.84 -0.16
N SER A 8 -9.90 -5.43 -1.22
CA SER A 8 -9.30 -4.67 -2.32
C SER A 8 -8.84 -3.27 -1.87
N VAL A 9 -9.62 -2.58 -1.03
CA VAL A 9 -9.21 -1.30 -0.41
C VAL A 9 -8.00 -1.49 0.49
N SER A 10 -7.99 -2.55 1.32
CA SER A 10 -6.89 -2.78 2.26
C SER A 10 -5.60 -3.18 1.58
N SER A 11 -5.63 -4.11 0.62
CA SER A 11 -4.43 -4.57 -0.09
C SER A 11 -3.78 -3.46 -0.90
N THR A 12 -4.59 -2.66 -1.62
CA THR A 12 -4.09 -1.53 -2.40
C THR A 12 -3.59 -0.39 -1.53
N GLY A 13 -4.26 -0.12 -0.40
CA GLY A 13 -3.88 0.99 0.49
C GLY A 13 -2.63 0.72 1.31
N MET A 14 -2.28 -0.55 1.56
CA MET A 14 -1.11 -0.90 2.39
C MET A 14 0.19 -1.03 1.62
N SER A 15 0.16 -1.47 0.39
CA SER A 15 1.33 -1.57 -0.50
C SER A 15 2.55 -2.30 0.09
N GLY A 16 3.67 -2.30 -0.62
CA GLY A 16 4.98 -2.70 -0.10
C GLY A 16 5.47 -1.80 1.03
N TRP A 17 4.89 -0.60 1.19
CA TRP A 17 5.19 0.31 2.28
C TRP A 17 4.97 -0.32 3.66
N LEU A 18 3.95 -1.16 3.82
CA LEU A 18 3.71 -1.85 5.10
C LEU A 18 4.92 -2.69 5.54
N ALA A 19 5.47 -3.47 4.62
CA ALA A 19 6.54 -4.43 4.94
C ALA A 19 7.93 -3.80 5.00
N LEU A 20 8.16 -2.70 4.27
CA LEU A 20 9.44 -2.00 4.22
C LEU A 20 9.37 -0.67 4.99
N GLY A 21 8.59 0.29 4.51
CA GLY A 21 8.55 1.63 5.08
C GLY A 21 8.04 1.67 6.51
N PHE A 22 6.86 1.10 6.79
CA PHE A 22 6.31 1.07 8.15
C PHE A 22 7.14 0.19 9.10
N ALA A 23 7.64 -0.95 8.63
CA ALA A 23 8.49 -1.81 9.43
C ALA A 23 9.83 -1.14 9.77
N GLY A 24 10.50 -0.50 8.79
CA GLY A 24 11.72 0.26 9.00
C GLY A 24 11.51 1.46 9.92
N TYR A 25 10.45 2.24 9.70
CA TYR A 25 10.06 3.35 10.56
C TYR A 25 9.78 2.88 12.01
N THR A 26 9.14 1.73 12.16
CA THR A 26 8.90 1.13 13.48
C THR A 26 10.20 0.70 14.16
N TYR A 27 11.09 0.10 13.41
CA TYR A 27 12.41 -0.30 13.92
C TYR A 27 13.21 0.92 14.43
N GLU A 28 13.15 2.04 13.72
CA GLU A 28 13.86 3.27 14.08
C GLU A 28 13.19 4.05 15.21
N ASN A 29 11.87 4.19 15.17
CA ASN A 29 11.10 5.11 16.01
C ASN A 29 10.22 4.42 17.07
N GLY A 30 10.24 3.09 17.14
CA GLY A 30 9.54 2.33 18.17
C GLY A 30 8.02 2.56 18.21
N PHE A 31 7.49 2.78 19.41
CA PHE A 31 6.06 2.97 19.65
C PHE A 31 5.46 4.24 19.01
N GLN A 32 6.30 5.21 18.62
CA GLN A 32 5.84 6.39 17.89
C GLN A 32 5.10 6.00 16.60
N SER A 33 5.61 4.99 15.87
CA SER A 33 4.98 4.48 14.66
C SER A 33 3.55 3.99 14.91
N LEU A 34 3.33 3.24 16.00
CA LEU A 34 2.02 2.72 16.37
C LEU A 34 1.03 3.85 16.71
N TRP A 35 1.46 4.81 17.54
CA TRP A 35 0.60 5.92 17.98
C TRP A 35 0.22 6.87 16.85
N ILE A 36 1.08 7.02 15.87
CA ILE A 36 0.82 7.91 14.72
C ILE A 36 0.01 7.17 13.65
N MET A 37 0.49 6.02 13.17
CA MET A 37 -0.03 5.40 11.96
C MET A 37 -1.37 4.68 12.14
N VAL A 38 -1.56 3.96 13.25
CA VAL A 38 -2.80 3.17 13.43
C VAL A 38 -4.03 4.05 13.65
N PRO A 39 -4.02 5.04 14.58
CA PRO A 39 -5.17 5.93 14.76
C PRO A 39 -5.44 6.81 13.54
N SER A 40 -4.39 7.35 12.91
CA SER A 40 -4.56 8.23 11.76
C SER A 40 -5.11 7.51 10.53
N ALA A 41 -4.62 6.30 10.22
CA ALA A 41 -5.17 5.47 9.16
C ALA A 41 -6.63 5.08 9.45
N THR A 42 -6.95 4.73 10.71
CA THR A 42 -8.32 4.42 11.14
C THR A 42 -9.25 5.61 10.92
N ILE A 43 -8.83 6.82 11.33
CA ILE A 43 -9.59 8.05 11.12
C ILE A 43 -9.72 8.36 9.64
N GLY A 44 -8.65 8.25 8.86
CA GLY A 44 -8.65 8.48 7.42
C GLY A 44 -9.62 7.55 6.69
N ILE A 45 -9.61 6.26 7.00
CA ILE A 45 -10.55 5.26 6.47
C ILE A 45 -11.98 5.64 6.83
N LEU A 46 -12.28 5.92 8.10
CA LEU A 46 -13.62 6.31 8.53
C LEU A 46 -14.11 7.56 7.81
N LEU A 47 -13.29 8.60 7.74
CA LEU A 47 -13.63 9.84 7.03
C LEU A 47 -13.88 9.57 5.53
N CYS A 48 -13.06 8.73 4.90
CA CYS A 48 -13.23 8.38 3.51
C CYS A 48 -14.57 7.66 3.27
N TYR A 49 -14.91 6.67 4.09
CA TYR A 49 -16.17 5.95 3.96
C TYR A 49 -17.39 6.82 4.30
N VAL A 50 -17.32 7.67 5.32
CA VAL A 50 -18.44 8.50 5.77
C VAL A 50 -18.65 9.70 4.84
N LEU A 51 -17.58 10.42 4.48
CA LEU A 51 -17.69 11.69 3.77
C LEU A 51 -17.65 11.54 2.25
N ILE A 52 -16.89 10.56 1.72
CA ILE A 52 -16.53 10.52 0.30
C ILE A 52 -17.19 9.34 -0.42
N SER A 53 -17.04 8.13 0.08
CA SER A 53 -17.33 6.91 -0.67
C SER A 53 -18.76 6.87 -1.26
N LYS A 54 -19.76 7.19 -0.45
CA LYS A 54 -21.17 7.21 -0.89
C LYS A 54 -21.46 8.31 -1.90
N ARG A 55 -20.87 9.48 -1.69
CA ARG A 55 -21.08 10.64 -2.57
C ARG A 55 -20.45 10.42 -3.93
N ILE A 56 -19.22 9.90 -3.94
CA ILE A 56 -18.51 9.64 -5.20
C ILE A 56 -19.18 8.51 -5.98
N ARG A 57 -19.69 7.47 -5.29
CA ARG A 57 -20.44 6.37 -5.92
C ARG A 57 -21.70 6.87 -6.61
N LEU A 58 -22.52 7.65 -5.90
CA LEU A 58 -23.77 8.21 -6.45
C LEU A 58 -23.48 9.17 -7.60
N TYR A 59 -22.53 10.07 -7.42
CA TYR A 59 -22.21 11.06 -8.44
C TYR A 59 -21.64 10.40 -9.70
N SER A 60 -20.73 9.45 -9.56
CA SER A 60 -20.15 8.72 -10.71
C SER A 60 -21.19 7.91 -11.46
N GLU A 61 -22.18 7.31 -10.76
CA GLU A 61 -23.29 6.61 -11.38
C GLU A 61 -24.21 7.54 -12.16
N GLN A 62 -24.61 8.67 -11.57
CA GLN A 62 -25.46 9.67 -12.21
C GLN A 62 -24.81 10.32 -13.43
N THR A 63 -23.51 10.52 -13.39
CA THR A 63 -22.75 11.15 -14.45
C THR A 63 -22.11 10.16 -15.43
N ALA A 64 -22.28 8.84 -15.22
CA ALA A 64 -21.60 7.79 -15.96
C ALA A 64 -20.08 8.02 -16.08
N SER A 65 -19.45 8.42 -14.97
CA SER A 65 -18.01 8.68 -14.91
C SER A 65 -17.24 7.41 -14.57
N ILE A 66 -16.18 7.12 -15.32
CA ILE A 66 -15.34 5.92 -15.16
C ILE A 66 -14.06 6.28 -14.38
N THR A 67 -13.52 7.49 -14.59
CA THR A 67 -12.30 7.95 -13.91
C THR A 67 -12.63 9.00 -12.85
N ILE A 68 -11.73 9.16 -11.87
CA ILE A 68 -11.83 10.24 -10.89
C ILE A 68 -11.68 11.62 -11.56
N ILE A 69 -10.92 11.70 -12.62
CA ILE A 69 -10.73 12.93 -13.40
C ILE A 69 -12.03 13.34 -14.10
N GLU A 70 -12.77 12.38 -14.68
CA GLU A 70 -14.11 12.66 -15.23
C GLU A 70 -15.09 13.17 -14.17
N VAL A 71 -15.02 12.62 -12.95
CA VAL A 71 -15.83 13.13 -11.82
C VAL A 71 -15.51 14.59 -11.54
N ILE A 72 -14.23 14.94 -11.48
CA ILE A 72 -13.77 16.32 -11.27
C ILE A 72 -14.21 17.22 -12.44
N LYS A 73 -13.95 16.78 -13.67
CA LYS A 73 -14.37 17.51 -14.89
C LYS A 73 -15.84 17.87 -14.86
N LYS A 74 -16.72 16.89 -14.64
CA LYS A 74 -18.17 17.10 -14.63
C LYS A 74 -18.63 17.92 -13.44
N ARG A 75 -17.96 17.77 -12.28
CA ARG A 75 -18.30 18.52 -11.05
C ARG A 75 -17.99 20.00 -11.16
N PHE A 76 -16.89 20.35 -11.84
CA PHE A 76 -16.41 21.73 -11.96
C PHE A 76 -16.69 22.35 -13.33
N TYR A 77 -17.44 21.67 -14.20
CA TYR A 77 -17.79 22.17 -15.54
C TYR A 77 -16.55 22.58 -16.34
N ASP A 78 -15.53 21.68 -16.38
CA ASP A 78 -14.25 21.93 -17.08
C ASP A 78 -14.41 21.78 -18.61
N ASP A 79 -15.08 22.73 -19.23
CA ASP A 79 -15.36 22.72 -20.67
C ASP A 79 -14.08 22.84 -21.51
N ASN A 80 -13.08 23.53 -20.99
CA ASN A 80 -11.78 23.72 -21.65
C ASN A 80 -10.80 22.56 -21.43
N ASN A 81 -11.17 21.56 -20.62
CA ASN A 81 -10.31 20.44 -20.23
C ASN A 81 -9.00 20.82 -19.53
N THR A 82 -8.88 22.02 -19.00
CA THR A 82 -7.67 22.48 -18.31
C THR A 82 -7.42 21.68 -17.04
N LEU A 83 -8.44 21.53 -16.18
CA LEU A 83 -8.35 20.70 -14.98
C LEU A 83 -8.10 19.23 -15.35
N THR A 84 -8.81 18.72 -16.36
CA THR A 84 -8.65 17.36 -16.86
C THR A 84 -7.20 17.08 -17.22
N ILE A 85 -6.56 17.93 -18.04
CA ILE A 85 -5.18 17.71 -18.48
C ILE A 85 -4.21 17.84 -17.30
N VAL A 86 -4.32 18.90 -16.49
CA VAL A 86 -3.41 19.14 -15.37
C VAL A 86 -3.47 17.99 -14.37
N PHE A 87 -4.67 17.59 -13.91
CA PHE A 87 -4.82 16.50 -12.95
C PHE A 87 -4.40 15.15 -13.54
N SER A 88 -4.67 14.89 -14.81
CA SER A 88 -4.22 13.65 -15.48
C SER A 88 -2.70 13.55 -15.52
N LEU A 89 -2.00 14.64 -15.84
CA LEU A 89 -0.52 14.65 -15.88
C LEU A 89 0.07 14.50 -14.48
N VAL A 90 -0.42 15.25 -13.50
CA VAL A 90 0.05 15.18 -12.11
C VAL A 90 -0.17 13.78 -11.53
N LEU A 91 -1.38 13.22 -11.73
CA LEU A 91 -1.71 11.90 -11.24
C LEU A 91 -0.87 10.81 -11.91
N SER A 92 -0.64 10.91 -13.23
CA SER A 92 0.20 9.95 -13.95
C SER A 92 1.66 10.00 -13.48
N ALA A 93 2.22 11.20 -13.30
CA ALA A 93 3.59 11.37 -12.80
C ALA A 93 3.74 10.81 -11.37
N ALA A 94 2.81 11.13 -10.46
CA ALA A 94 2.81 10.60 -9.11
C ALA A 94 2.69 9.07 -9.09
N SER A 95 1.85 8.50 -9.96
CA SER A 95 1.69 7.05 -10.07
C SER A 95 2.95 6.36 -10.56
N ILE A 96 3.66 6.92 -11.54
CA ILE A 96 4.93 6.37 -12.03
C ILE A 96 5.97 6.34 -10.91
N ILE A 97 6.11 7.43 -10.15
CA ILE A 97 7.01 7.48 -8.99
C ILE A 97 6.64 6.40 -7.97
N TYR A 98 5.35 6.24 -7.69
CA TYR A 98 4.90 5.26 -6.72
C TYR A 98 5.10 3.81 -7.20
N ILE A 99 4.86 3.51 -8.49
CA ILE A 99 5.18 2.21 -9.08
C ILE A 99 6.67 1.91 -8.96
N SER A 100 7.55 2.89 -9.22
CA SER A 100 8.99 2.73 -9.06
C SER A 100 9.37 2.36 -7.62
N ALA A 101 8.75 2.98 -6.61
CA ALA A 101 8.96 2.60 -5.21
C ALA A 101 8.53 1.15 -4.91
N GLN A 102 7.43 0.67 -5.52
CA GLN A 102 7.02 -0.73 -5.40
C GLN A 102 8.04 -1.70 -6.03
N LEU A 103 8.62 -1.33 -7.16
CA LEU A 103 9.66 -2.13 -7.84
C LEU A 103 10.95 -2.20 -7.03
N ILE A 104 11.34 -1.11 -6.36
CA ILE A 104 12.47 -1.10 -5.42
C ILE A 104 12.24 -2.12 -4.29
N ALA A 105 11.03 -2.18 -3.76
CA ALA A 105 10.67 -3.14 -2.72
C ALA A 105 10.87 -4.59 -3.17
N ILE A 106 10.44 -4.95 -4.38
CA ILE A 106 10.68 -6.28 -4.95
C ILE A 106 12.17 -6.52 -5.19
N GLY A 107 12.88 -5.52 -5.72
CA GLY A 107 14.32 -5.62 -5.95
C GLY A 107 15.09 -5.94 -4.67
N LYS A 108 14.83 -5.24 -3.57
CA LYS A 108 15.41 -5.52 -2.25
C LYS A 108 15.05 -6.91 -1.75
N LEU A 109 13.78 -7.29 -1.85
CA LEU A 109 13.29 -8.59 -1.40
C LEU A 109 14.01 -9.76 -2.11
N LEU A 110 14.02 -9.76 -3.44
CA LEU A 110 14.60 -10.85 -4.21
C LEU A 110 16.13 -10.88 -4.16
N ASN A 111 16.78 -9.71 -4.04
CA ASN A 111 18.22 -9.64 -3.86
C ASN A 111 18.65 -10.31 -2.54
N ILE A 112 17.98 -9.99 -1.42
CA ILE A 112 18.32 -10.57 -0.11
C ILE A 112 17.96 -12.05 -0.02
N LEU A 113 16.83 -12.47 -0.61
CA LEU A 113 16.33 -13.84 -0.49
C LEU A 113 17.00 -14.84 -1.42
N LEU A 114 17.23 -14.43 -2.66
CA LEU A 114 17.66 -15.33 -3.75
C LEU A 114 19.07 -14.99 -4.24
N ASP A 115 19.70 -13.97 -3.67
CA ASP A 115 21.00 -13.44 -4.14
C ASP A 115 20.98 -13.06 -5.65
N TRP A 116 19.80 -12.67 -6.13
CA TRP A 116 19.63 -12.25 -7.51
C TRP A 116 20.13 -10.84 -7.70
N ASN A 117 20.67 -10.58 -8.89
CA ASN A 117 21.03 -9.22 -9.26
C ASN A 117 19.80 -8.31 -9.18
N TYR A 118 19.94 -7.16 -8.50
CA TYR A 118 18.86 -6.21 -8.25
C TYR A 118 18.10 -5.79 -9.51
N SER A 119 18.82 -5.45 -10.58
CA SER A 119 18.20 -5.03 -11.85
C SER A 119 17.42 -6.18 -12.53
N SER A 120 17.95 -7.40 -12.47
CA SER A 120 17.26 -8.59 -13.02
C SER A 120 15.97 -8.89 -12.24
N SER A 121 16.00 -8.73 -10.93
CA SER A 121 14.83 -8.91 -10.04
C SER A 121 13.70 -7.94 -10.40
N ILE A 122 14.03 -6.68 -10.59
CA ILE A 122 13.07 -5.66 -11.03
C ILE A 122 12.51 -5.99 -12.41
N LEU A 123 13.36 -6.35 -13.38
CA LEU A 123 12.92 -6.66 -14.73
C LEU A 123 11.93 -7.83 -14.78
N ILE A 124 12.21 -8.91 -14.04
CA ILE A 124 11.31 -10.06 -13.94
C ILE A 124 9.98 -9.67 -13.30
N ALA A 125 10.02 -8.87 -12.23
CA ALA A 125 8.82 -8.39 -11.57
C ALA A 125 7.94 -7.55 -12.52
N ILE A 126 8.53 -6.61 -13.25
CA ILE A 126 7.81 -5.79 -14.23
C ILE A 126 7.15 -6.67 -15.30
N ILE A 127 7.89 -7.61 -15.88
CA ILE A 127 7.34 -8.51 -16.91
C ILE A 127 6.13 -9.28 -16.40
N ILE A 128 6.21 -9.84 -15.20
CA ILE A 128 5.11 -10.58 -14.59
C ILE A 128 3.91 -9.66 -14.35
N MET A 129 4.13 -8.47 -13.76
CA MET A 129 3.06 -7.52 -13.45
C MET A 129 2.35 -7.03 -14.71
N ILE A 130 3.09 -6.62 -15.75
CA ILE A 130 2.50 -6.20 -17.03
C ILE A 130 1.68 -7.33 -17.66
N PHE A 131 2.22 -8.55 -17.65
CA PHE A 131 1.58 -9.67 -18.30
C PHE A 131 0.17 -9.93 -17.77
N TYR A 132 0.01 -10.07 -16.45
CA TYR A 132 -1.32 -10.37 -15.91
C TYR A 132 -2.24 -9.13 -15.84
N THR A 133 -1.68 -7.91 -15.64
CA THR A 133 -2.48 -6.67 -15.65
C THR A 133 -3.10 -6.41 -17.04
N VAL A 134 -2.33 -6.61 -18.10
CA VAL A 134 -2.81 -6.44 -19.49
C VAL A 134 -3.90 -7.44 -19.85
N LEU A 135 -3.84 -8.67 -19.32
CA LEU A 135 -4.80 -9.74 -19.59
C LEU A 135 -6.06 -9.66 -18.71
N GLY A 136 -5.91 -9.23 -17.47
CA GLY A 136 -6.93 -9.42 -16.44
C GLY A 136 -8.00 -8.33 -16.36
N GLY A 137 -7.64 -7.08 -16.54
CA GLY A 137 -8.53 -5.92 -16.34
C GLY A 137 -8.99 -5.74 -14.89
N PHE A 138 -9.87 -4.75 -14.64
CA PHE A 138 -10.27 -4.34 -13.29
C PHE A 138 -10.89 -5.46 -12.43
N THR A 139 -11.72 -6.31 -13.04
CA THR A 139 -12.37 -7.42 -12.30
C THR A 139 -11.33 -8.43 -11.80
N ALA A 140 -10.33 -8.75 -12.62
CA ALA A 140 -9.26 -9.65 -12.21
C ALA A 140 -8.40 -9.03 -11.09
N VAL A 141 -8.09 -7.74 -11.18
CA VAL A 141 -7.37 -7.00 -10.10
C VAL A 141 -8.14 -7.09 -8.78
N CYS A 142 -9.47 -6.92 -8.77
CA CYS A 142 -10.25 -7.07 -7.54
C CYS A 142 -10.19 -8.50 -6.95
N TRP A 143 -10.14 -9.54 -7.79
CA TRP A 143 -10.00 -10.92 -7.33
C TRP A 143 -8.59 -11.23 -6.83
N THR A 144 -7.57 -10.74 -7.53
CA THR A 144 -6.17 -10.86 -7.05
C THR A 144 -5.98 -10.11 -5.74
N ASP A 145 -6.53 -8.91 -5.59
CA ASP A 145 -6.53 -8.13 -4.35
C ASP A 145 -7.12 -8.92 -3.17
N PHE A 146 -8.21 -9.65 -3.40
CA PHE A 146 -8.84 -10.49 -2.36
C PHE A 146 -7.89 -11.58 -1.84
N ILE A 147 -7.24 -12.31 -2.75
CA ILE A 147 -6.27 -13.36 -2.40
C ILE A 147 -5.03 -12.74 -1.76
N GLN A 148 -4.52 -11.66 -2.34
CA GLN A 148 -3.34 -10.95 -1.88
C GLN A 148 -3.53 -10.35 -0.48
N CYS A 149 -4.71 -9.80 -0.20
CA CYS A 149 -5.05 -9.33 1.15
C CYS A 149 -5.02 -10.47 2.17
N GLY A 150 -5.52 -11.64 1.81
CA GLY A 150 -5.44 -12.84 2.66
C GLY A 150 -3.99 -13.26 2.95
N LEU A 151 -3.13 -13.24 1.94
CA LEU A 151 -1.70 -13.53 2.10
C LEU A 151 -1.00 -12.49 2.98
N MET A 152 -1.29 -11.20 2.77
CA MET A 152 -0.74 -10.12 3.60
C MET A 152 -1.15 -10.28 5.07
N ALA A 153 -2.44 -10.55 5.33
CA ALA A 153 -2.94 -10.75 6.68
C ALA A 153 -2.30 -11.98 7.35
N ALA A 154 -2.16 -13.09 6.62
CA ALA A 154 -1.48 -14.29 7.10
C ALA A 154 0.00 -14.01 7.41
N GLY A 155 0.72 -13.35 6.50
CA GLY A 155 2.13 -12.98 6.69
C GLY A 155 2.35 -12.09 7.92
N SER A 156 1.56 -11.03 8.07
CA SER A 156 1.64 -10.13 9.23
C SER A 156 1.27 -10.85 10.53
N PHE A 157 0.23 -11.68 10.53
CA PHE A 157 -0.17 -12.45 11.71
C PHE A 157 0.93 -13.44 12.13
N ILE A 158 1.53 -14.15 11.16
CA ILE A 158 2.64 -15.08 11.41
C ILE A 158 3.85 -14.30 11.97
N ALA A 159 4.19 -13.15 11.39
CA ALA A 159 5.30 -12.33 11.84
C ALA A 159 5.15 -11.92 13.32
N GLY A 160 4.00 -11.35 13.67
CA GLY A 160 3.73 -10.96 15.05
C GLY A 160 3.70 -12.14 16.03
N SER A 161 3.10 -13.26 15.63
CA SER A 161 3.01 -14.48 16.47
C SER A 161 4.38 -15.09 16.74
N LEU A 162 5.22 -15.22 15.72
CA LEU A 162 6.59 -15.71 15.85
C LEU A 162 7.44 -14.78 16.72
N ALA A 163 7.33 -13.46 16.53
CA ALA A 163 8.06 -12.49 17.32
C ALA A 163 7.71 -12.60 18.81
N ILE A 164 6.43 -12.75 19.16
CA ILE A 164 5.98 -12.98 20.55
C ILE A 164 6.55 -14.30 21.08
N GLN A 165 6.49 -15.36 20.28
CA GLN A 165 7.00 -16.68 20.68
C GLN A 165 8.50 -16.65 20.96
N TYR A 166 9.29 -16.06 20.05
CA TYR A 166 10.75 -15.95 20.21
C TYR A 166 11.17 -14.99 21.32
N ALA A 167 10.35 -14.00 21.62
CA ALA A 167 10.56 -13.15 22.77
C ALA A 167 10.37 -13.86 24.12
N GLY A 168 9.65 -14.99 24.13
CA GLY A 168 9.24 -15.68 25.33
C GLY A 168 7.90 -15.17 25.91
N GLY A 169 7.04 -14.61 25.05
CA GLY A 169 5.73 -14.03 25.37
C GLY A 169 5.72 -12.51 25.40
N LEU A 170 4.52 -11.92 25.46
CA LEU A 170 4.34 -10.47 25.46
C LEU A 170 5.02 -9.76 26.65
N GLY A 171 4.98 -10.38 27.85
CA GLY A 171 5.63 -9.84 29.03
C GLY A 171 7.16 -9.75 28.87
N SER A 172 7.79 -10.79 28.32
CA SER A 172 9.21 -10.80 28.04
C SER A 172 9.59 -9.83 26.92
N LEU A 173 8.76 -9.71 25.87
CA LEU A 173 8.95 -8.72 24.83
C LEU A 173 8.94 -7.29 25.40
N SER A 174 7.96 -6.96 26.23
CA SER A 174 7.86 -5.63 26.86
C SER A 174 9.09 -5.32 27.73
N GLN A 175 9.59 -6.29 28.49
CA GLN A 175 10.81 -6.16 29.25
C GLN A 175 12.04 -5.84 28.37
N LYS A 176 12.26 -6.63 27.31
CA LYS A 176 13.33 -6.42 26.33
C LYS A 176 13.25 -5.04 25.66
N VAL A 177 12.05 -4.57 25.36
CA VAL A 177 11.83 -3.22 24.83
C VAL A 177 12.27 -2.14 25.82
N VAL A 178 11.92 -2.28 27.10
CA VAL A 178 12.35 -1.35 28.15
C VAL A 178 13.87 -1.35 28.31
N GLU A 179 14.49 -2.53 28.33
CA GLU A 179 15.95 -2.67 28.40
C GLU A 179 16.64 -2.03 27.19
N THR A 180 16.14 -2.28 25.97
CA THR A 180 16.65 -1.67 24.75
C THR A 180 16.52 -0.15 24.77
N ASN A 181 15.38 0.39 25.26
CA ASN A 181 15.16 1.83 25.41
C ASN A 181 16.12 2.49 26.43
N GLN A 182 16.51 1.76 27.47
CA GLN A 182 17.51 2.26 28.43
C GLN A 182 18.91 2.37 27.82
N MET A 183 19.26 1.45 26.93
CA MET A 183 20.55 1.46 26.22
C MET A 183 20.56 2.45 25.05
N PHE A 184 19.42 2.61 24.39
CA PHE A 184 19.23 3.46 23.20
C PHE A 184 18.03 4.38 23.41
N PRO A 185 18.19 5.54 24.09
CA PRO A 185 17.08 6.43 24.47
C PRO A 185 16.30 7.03 23.29
N GLU A 186 16.86 7.03 22.10
CA GLU A 186 16.22 7.41 20.83
C GLU A 186 15.14 6.42 20.39
N PHE A 187 15.13 5.21 20.92
CA PHE A 187 14.07 4.23 20.71
C PHE A 187 12.85 4.60 21.56
N ALA A 188 12.06 5.53 21.08
CA ALA A 188 11.00 6.18 21.85
C ALA A 188 9.88 5.23 22.25
N VAL A 189 9.74 4.95 23.54
CA VAL A 189 8.52 4.35 24.12
C VAL A 189 7.43 5.40 24.20
N THR A 190 7.78 6.67 24.34
CA THR A 190 6.83 7.80 24.37
C THR A 190 6.74 8.44 22.99
N PRO A 191 5.54 8.77 22.49
CA PRO A 191 5.34 9.22 21.12
C PRO A 191 5.99 10.58 20.80
N PHE A 192 6.30 11.38 21.80
CA PHE A 192 6.76 12.76 21.60
C PHE A 192 7.83 13.11 22.64
N SER A 193 9.08 13.00 22.25
CA SER A 193 10.24 13.32 23.11
C SER A 193 10.81 14.73 22.90
N SER A 194 10.49 15.38 21.77
CA SER A 194 10.98 16.71 21.41
C SER A 194 9.96 17.47 20.57
N PHE A 195 10.16 18.80 20.42
CA PHE A 195 9.31 19.64 19.58
C PHE A 195 9.32 19.19 18.11
N ASP A 196 10.46 18.80 17.60
CA ASP A 196 10.61 18.30 16.23
C ASP A 196 9.86 16.97 16.03
N SER A 197 9.89 16.08 17.01
CA SER A 197 9.12 14.82 16.98
C SER A 197 7.61 15.06 17.02
N ILE A 198 7.14 16.12 17.69
CA ILE A 198 5.74 16.52 17.69
C ILE A 198 5.32 17.01 16.30
N ILE A 199 6.12 17.89 15.67
CA ILE A 199 5.83 18.41 14.31
C ILE A 199 5.82 17.27 13.29
N LEU A 200 6.82 16.39 13.34
CA LEU A 200 6.88 15.22 12.46
C LEU A 200 5.67 14.32 12.69
N GLY A 201 5.34 14.04 13.95
CA GLY A 201 4.19 13.22 14.32
C GLY A 201 2.87 13.79 13.81
N ILE A 202 2.63 15.10 13.95
CA ILE A 202 1.44 15.77 13.42
C ILE A 202 1.43 15.71 11.88
N SER A 203 2.57 15.94 11.23
CA SER A 203 2.70 15.91 9.78
C SER A 203 2.39 14.52 9.22
N LEU A 204 2.92 13.46 9.82
CA LEU A 204 2.65 12.07 9.43
C LEU A 204 1.20 11.68 9.75
N PHE A 205 0.68 12.09 10.92
CA PHE A 205 -0.70 11.80 11.32
C PHE A 205 -1.72 12.39 10.34
N ILE A 206 -1.54 13.65 9.96
CA ILE A 206 -2.44 14.33 9.02
C ILE A 206 -2.13 13.91 7.58
N GLY A 207 -0.87 13.97 7.16
CA GLY A 207 -0.45 13.77 5.78
C GLY A 207 -0.57 12.31 5.34
N ASP A 208 0.21 11.44 5.94
CA ASP A 208 0.26 10.03 5.56
C ASP A 208 -0.92 9.22 6.12
N GLY A 209 -1.36 9.54 7.33
CA GLY A 209 -2.50 8.86 7.95
C GLY A 209 -3.84 9.28 7.38
N ILE A 210 -4.25 10.54 7.53
CA ILE A 210 -5.60 10.98 7.17
C ILE A 210 -5.73 11.32 5.69
N LEU A 211 -4.87 12.23 5.19
CA LEU A 211 -4.99 12.76 3.82
C LEU A 211 -4.65 11.72 2.76
N ASN A 212 -3.73 10.81 3.03
CA ASN A 212 -3.41 9.71 2.13
C ASN A 212 -4.66 8.85 1.86
N TRP A 213 -5.38 8.41 2.91
CA TRP A 213 -6.60 7.62 2.74
C TRP A 213 -7.73 8.38 2.03
N ILE A 214 -7.86 9.67 2.33
CA ILE A 214 -8.89 10.52 1.72
C ILE A 214 -8.54 10.85 0.26
N GLY A 215 -7.26 11.07 -0.02
CA GLY A 215 -6.79 11.57 -1.32
C GLY A 215 -6.39 10.48 -2.32
N GLN A 216 -6.31 9.21 -1.94
CA GLN A 216 -5.78 8.15 -2.79
C GLN A 216 -6.72 7.78 -3.94
N PRO A 217 -6.37 8.08 -5.20
CA PRO A 217 -7.29 7.91 -6.33
C PRO A 217 -7.62 6.45 -6.63
N THR A 218 -6.70 5.52 -6.36
CA THR A 218 -6.91 4.08 -6.52
C THR A 218 -8.04 3.57 -5.64
N LEU A 219 -8.21 4.13 -4.43
CA LEU A 219 -9.33 3.80 -3.53
C LEU A 219 -10.64 4.40 -4.04
N MET A 220 -10.60 5.63 -4.59
CA MET A 220 -11.78 6.29 -5.14
C MET A 220 -12.41 5.45 -6.27
N VAL A 221 -11.59 4.88 -7.16
CA VAL A 221 -12.08 3.99 -8.24
C VAL A 221 -12.82 2.77 -7.67
N ARG A 222 -12.36 2.21 -6.55
CA ARG A 222 -13.04 1.09 -5.88
C ARG A 222 -14.38 1.47 -5.30
N TYR A 223 -14.47 2.67 -4.70
CA TYR A 223 -15.75 3.19 -4.22
C TYR A 223 -16.73 3.46 -5.36
N MET A 224 -16.26 4.00 -6.48
CA MET A 224 -17.05 4.18 -7.70
C MET A 224 -17.56 2.85 -8.26
N ALA A 225 -16.76 1.80 -8.20
CA ALA A 225 -17.10 0.45 -8.68
C ALA A 225 -17.92 -0.38 -7.68
N ALA A 226 -18.17 0.11 -6.47
CA ALA A 226 -18.96 -0.61 -5.47
C ALA A 226 -20.37 -0.91 -5.99
N LYS A 227 -20.89 -2.12 -5.70
CA LYS A 227 -22.18 -2.58 -6.18
C LYS A 227 -23.32 -1.62 -5.79
N ASP A 228 -23.36 -1.26 -4.52
CA ASP A 228 -24.42 -0.42 -3.94
C ASP A 228 -23.94 0.31 -2.69
N ILE A 229 -24.76 1.23 -2.18
CA ILE A 229 -24.48 2.01 -0.96
C ILE A 229 -24.45 1.13 0.28
N LYS A 230 -25.18 0.02 0.32
CA LYS A 230 -25.19 -0.91 1.45
C LYS A 230 -23.82 -1.58 1.60
N THR A 231 -23.22 -1.96 0.49
CA THR A 231 -21.82 -2.47 0.44
C THR A 231 -20.85 -1.48 1.05
N LEU A 232 -20.93 -0.19 0.68
CA LEU A 232 -20.09 0.88 1.24
C LEU A 232 -20.33 1.14 2.74
N SER A 233 -21.57 0.92 3.21
CA SER A 233 -21.91 1.14 4.61
C SER A 233 -21.39 0.04 5.55
N SER A 234 -21.26 -1.20 5.04
CA SER A 234 -20.81 -2.37 5.81
C SER A 234 -19.31 -2.65 5.70
N ALA A 235 -18.61 -2.04 4.76
CA ALA A 235 -17.19 -2.23 4.52
C ALA A 235 -16.24 -1.61 5.56
N PRO A 236 -16.53 -0.45 6.20
CA PRO A 236 -15.55 0.24 7.05
C PRO A 236 -14.97 -0.62 8.15
N LEU A 237 -15.82 -1.32 8.88
CA LEU A 237 -15.39 -2.17 10.00
C LEU A 237 -14.47 -3.30 9.53
N ILE A 238 -14.80 -3.94 8.41
CA ILE A 238 -13.98 -5.00 7.82
C ILE A 238 -12.62 -4.43 7.41
N THR A 239 -12.62 -3.28 6.72
CA THR A 239 -11.39 -2.61 6.30
C THR A 239 -10.50 -2.28 7.50
N ILE A 240 -11.05 -1.66 8.56
CA ILE A 240 -10.31 -1.29 9.77
C ILE A 240 -9.76 -2.53 10.48
N THR A 241 -10.53 -3.62 10.55
CA THR A 241 -10.08 -4.87 11.19
C THR A 241 -8.89 -5.46 10.43
N ILE A 242 -8.95 -5.51 9.09
CA ILE A 242 -7.85 -5.99 8.25
C ILE A 242 -6.61 -5.10 8.48
N GLN A 243 -6.78 -3.79 8.44
CA GLN A 243 -5.70 -2.82 8.64
C GLN A 243 -5.03 -3.00 10.00
N PHE A 244 -5.83 -3.19 11.04
CA PHE A 244 -5.31 -3.42 12.40
C PHE A 244 -4.45 -4.68 12.47
N ILE A 245 -4.89 -5.79 11.85
CA ILE A 245 -4.10 -7.03 11.78
C ILE A 245 -2.76 -6.79 11.07
N LEU A 246 -2.79 -6.09 9.93
CA LEU A 246 -1.61 -5.80 9.13
C LEU A 246 -0.60 -4.95 9.90
N PHE A 247 -1.05 -3.86 10.51
CA PHE A 247 -0.19 -2.99 11.30
C PHE A 247 0.37 -3.67 12.53
N MET A 248 -0.47 -4.35 13.32
CA MET A 248 -0.04 -4.94 14.59
C MET A 248 0.98 -6.08 14.39
N GLY A 249 0.76 -6.95 13.41
CA GLY A 249 1.70 -8.04 13.14
C GLY A 249 3.07 -7.52 12.70
N THR A 250 3.09 -6.55 11.78
CA THR A 250 4.30 -5.89 11.30
C THR A 250 5.01 -5.13 12.43
N PHE A 251 4.27 -4.36 13.23
CA PHE A 251 4.78 -3.63 14.37
C PHE A 251 5.48 -4.54 15.38
N ILE A 252 4.82 -5.60 15.83
CA ILE A 252 5.38 -6.51 16.83
C ILE A 252 6.68 -7.17 16.34
N ALA A 253 6.72 -7.58 15.07
CA ALA A 253 7.91 -8.19 14.48
C ALA A 253 9.07 -7.18 14.36
N ALA A 254 8.81 -5.95 13.92
CA ALA A 254 9.82 -4.91 13.81
C ALA A 254 10.39 -4.49 15.18
N ILE A 255 9.52 -4.34 16.19
CA ILE A 255 9.93 -4.09 17.57
C ILE A 255 10.82 -5.21 18.13
N TYR A 256 10.42 -6.48 17.90
CA TYR A 256 11.25 -7.62 18.31
C TYR A 256 12.63 -7.58 17.65
N MET A 257 12.70 -7.30 16.34
CA MET A 257 13.99 -7.19 15.64
C MET A 257 14.87 -6.09 16.23
N ARG A 258 14.32 -4.95 16.64
CA ARG A 258 15.09 -3.89 17.32
C ARG A 258 15.68 -4.38 18.64
N THR A 259 14.97 -5.25 19.38
CA THR A 259 15.50 -5.83 20.62
C THR A 259 16.64 -6.84 20.39
N GLN A 260 16.65 -7.52 19.24
CA GLN A 260 17.69 -8.50 18.88
C GLN A 260 18.91 -7.83 18.22
N PHE A 261 18.66 -6.83 17.38
CA PHE A 261 19.65 -6.09 16.63
C PHE A 261 19.46 -4.59 16.92
N PRO A 262 20.02 -4.07 18.01
CA PRO A 262 19.81 -2.66 18.40
C PRO A 262 20.37 -1.65 17.40
N GLU A 263 21.34 -2.03 16.59
CA GLU A 263 21.94 -1.20 15.55
C GLU A 263 21.74 -1.86 14.17
N PRO A 264 21.38 -1.10 13.13
CA PRO A 264 21.22 -1.64 11.78
C PRO A 264 22.47 -2.34 11.23
N ALA A 265 23.65 -1.89 11.64
CA ALA A 265 24.93 -2.49 11.26
C ALA A 265 25.08 -3.96 11.70
N LEU A 266 24.27 -4.40 12.68
CA LEU A 266 24.26 -5.78 13.18
C LEU A 266 23.38 -6.72 12.34
N PHE A 267 22.66 -6.19 11.35
CA PHE A 267 21.83 -7.02 10.48
C PHE A 267 22.68 -7.99 9.65
N PRO A 268 22.29 -9.26 9.54
CA PRO A 268 23.05 -10.26 8.80
C PRO A 268 23.20 -9.96 7.29
N TYR A 269 22.24 -9.26 6.71
CA TYR A 269 22.16 -9.01 5.26
C TYR A 269 22.14 -7.51 4.93
N GLY A 270 23.06 -6.74 5.55
CA GLY A 270 23.19 -5.30 5.33
C GLY A 270 22.35 -4.43 6.27
N GLY A 271 22.79 -3.19 6.47
CA GLY A 271 22.25 -2.25 7.46
C GLY A 271 21.00 -1.45 7.03
N ASP A 272 20.26 -1.89 6.03
CA ASP A 272 19.05 -1.20 5.56
C ASP A 272 17.85 -1.55 6.45
N THR A 273 17.37 -0.58 7.21
CA THR A 273 16.24 -0.74 8.15
C THR A 273 14.93 -1.09 7.46
N GLU A 274 14.72 -0.72 6.20
CA GLU A 274 13.56 -1.13 5.42
C GLU A 274 13.50 -2.65 5.19
N THR A 275 14.59 -3.35 5.34
CA THR A 275 14.66 -4.81 5.17
C THR A 275 14.38 -5.60 6.45
N VAL A 276 14.09 -4.93 7.56
CA VAL A 276 13.95 -5.54 8.90
C VAL A 276 13.04 -6.77 8.95
N LEU A 277 11.89 -6.75 8.28
CA LEU A 277 10.99 -7.92 8.23
C LEU A 277 11.53 -9.04 7.35
N ILE A 278 12.19 -8.72 6.27
CA ILE A 278 12.83 -9.71 5.40
C ILE A 278 13.89 -10.44 6.22
N GLN A 279 14.72 -9.69 6.93
CA GLN A 279 15.76 -10.25 7.82
C GLN A 279 15.18 -11.06 8.96
N PHE A 280 14.05 -10.62 9.56
CA PHE A 280 13.36 -11.39 10.59
C PHE A 280 12.99 -12.80 10.09
N PHE A 281 12.39 -12.90 8.92
CA PHE A 281 11.97 -14.20 8.41
C PHE A 281 13.13 -15.10 7.97
N ILE A 282 14.18 -14.54 7.40
CA ILE A 282 15.36 -15.31 6.99
C ILE A 282 16.10 -15.85 8.23
N THR A 283 16.23 -15.06 9.29
CA THR A 283 17.02 -15.43 10.47
C THR A 283 16.25 -16.25 11.49
N MET A 284 14.95 -16.04 11.61
CA MET A 284 14.16 -16.58 12.72
C MET A 284 13.13 -17.63 12.29
N ALA A 285 12.67 -17.61 11.02
CA ALA A 285 11.56 -18.47 10.62
C ALA A 285 12.01 -19.75 9.89
N HIS A 286 11.18 -20.79 10.00
CA HIS A 286 11.34 -21.98 9.17
C HIS A 286 11.15 -21.62 7.68
N PRO A 287 11.91 -22.18 6.73
CA PRO A 287 11.86 -21.84 5.30
C PRO A 287 10.45 -21.79 4.70
N MET A 288 9.55 -22.68 5.13
CA MET A 288 8.15 -22.66 4.67
C MET A 288 7.41 -21.38 5.07
N LEU A 289 7.62 -20.90 6.30
CA LEU A 289 7.02 -19.66 6.79
C LEU A 289 7.63 -18.44 6.11
N THR A 290 8.93 -18.49 5.84
CA THR A 290 9.63 -17.48 5.03
C THR A 290 9.00 -17.40 3.63
N GLY A 291 8.71 -18.52 2.98
CA GLY A 291 8.02 -18.55 1.68
C GLY A 291 6.63 -17.92 1.71
N ILE A 292 5.82 -18.17 2.75
CA ILE A 292 4.51 -17.53 2.93
C ILE A 292 4.67 -16.01 3.09
N PHE A 293 5.64 -15.59 3.90
CA PHE A 293 5.89 -14.17 4.11
C PHE A 293 6.38 -13.45 2.85
N VAL A 294 7.30 -14.05 2.11
CA VAL A 294 7.75 -13.54 0.80
C VAL A 294 6.57 -13.36 -0.14
N SER A 295 5.70 -14.37 -0.21
CA SER A 295 4.46 -14.29 -1.00
C SER A 295 3.56 -13.14 -0.52
N SER A 296 3.53 -12.86 0.78
CA SER A 296 2.74 -11.75 1.35
C SER A 296 3.30 -10.38 0.96
N ILE A 297 4.63 -10.19 0.95
CA ILE A 297 5.25 -8.94 0.49
C ILE A 297 5.02 -8.76 -1.02
N LEU A 298 5.25 -9.80 -1.82
CA LEU A 298 4.98 -9.76 -3.25
C LEU A 298 3.51 -9.41 -3.52
N ALA A 299 2.59 -10.02 -2.78
CA ALA A 299 1.16 -9.71 -2.86
C ALA A 299 0.86 -8.23 -2.58
N ALA A 300 1.47 -7.64 -1.55
CA ALA A 300 1.30 -6.24 -1.18
C ALA A 300 1.78 -5.30 -2.30
N VAL A 301 2.97 -5.56 -2.83
CA VAL A 301 3.55 -4.77 -3.91
C VAL A 301 2.72 -4.90 -5.19
N MET A 302 2.33 -6.12 -5.55
CA MET A 302 1.61 -6.40 -6.79
C MET A 302 0.22 -5.77 -6.79
N SER A 303 -0.56 -5.88 -5.70
CA SER A 303 -1.91 -5.31 -5.60
C SER A 303 -1.92 -3.80 -5.79
N THR A 304 -0.94 -3.12 -5.23
CA THR A 304 -0.81 -1.67 -5.38
C THR A 304 -0.35 -1.29 -6.79
N SER A 305 0.65 -1.97 -7.32
CA SER A 305 1.17 -1.71 -8.66
C SER A 305 0.11 -1.91 -9.75
N ASP A 306 -0.66 -3.00 -9.69
CA ASP A 306 -1.75 -3.26 -10.64
C ASP A 306 -2.79 -2.15 -10.64
N SER A 307 -3.14 -1.72 -9.45
CA SER A 307 -4.12 -0.67 -9.26
C SER A 307 -3.63 0.67 -9.81
N LEU A 308 -2.34 0.98 -9.62
CA LEU A 308 -1.71 2.15 -10.19
C LEU A 308 -1.61 2.06 -11.72
N PHE A 309 -1.20 0.92 -12.28
CA PHE A 309 -1.17 0.70 -13.72
C PHE A 309 -2.55 0.86 -14.35
N MET A 310 -3.57 0.21 -13.77
CA MET A 310 -4.95 0.29 -14.26
C MET A 310 -5.49 1.72 -14.22
N MET A 311 -5.31 2.40 -13.09
CA MET A 311 -5.78 3.77 -12.90
C MET A 311 -5.07 4.73 -13.85
N THR A 312 -3.74 4.71 -13.91
CA THR A 312 -2.94 5.60 -14.76
C THR A 312 -3.25 5.37 -16.23
N THR A 313 -3.35 4.10 -16.65
CA THR A 313 -3.76 3.76 -18.02
C THR A 313 -5.16 4.29 -18.32
N SER A 314 -6.11 4.13 -17.40
CA SER A 314 -7.48 4.63 -17.58
C SER A 314 -7.51 6.15 -17.73
N VAL A 315 -6.77 6.88 -16.92
CA VAL A 315 -6.63 8.33 -16.99
C VAL A 315 -6.00 8.76 -18.32
N LEU A 316 -4.86 8.17 -18.70
CA LEU A 316 -4.18 8.53 -19.95
C LEU A 316 -5.02 8.23 -21.20
N VAL A 317 -5.78 7.13 -21.19
CA VAL A 317 -6.57 6.72 -22.35
C VAL A 317 -7.95 7.39 -22.37
N ASN A 318 -8.70 7.40 -21.28
CA ASN A 318 -10.05 7.96 -21.28
C ASN A 318 -10.04 9.49 -21.19
N ASP A 319 -9.15 10.08 -20.38
CA ASP A 319 -9.18 11.51 -20.13
C ASP A 319 -8.30 12.30 -21.12
N ILE A 320 -7.16 11.76 -21.59
CA ILE A 320 -6.28 12.44 -22.53
C ILE A 320 -6.47 11.94 -23.96
N TYR A 321 -6.26 10.63 -24.22
CA TYR A 321 -6.29 10.11 -25.59
C TYR A 321 -7.68 10.22 -26.23
N ASN A 322 -8.74 9.87 -25.52
CA ASN A 322 -10.12 9.97 -26.01
C ASN A 322 -10.55 11.44 -26.23
N TYR A 323 -10.00 12.38 -25.46
CA TYR A 323 -10.17 13.81 -25.74
C TYR A 323 -9.54 14.23 -27.06
N LEU A 324 -8.34 13.74 -27.35
CA LEU A 324 -7.65 14.02 -28.62
C LEU A 324 -8.28 13.31 -29.83
N ARG A 325 -8.95 12.16 -29.59
CA ARG A 325 -9.62 11.32 -30.61
C ARG A 325 -11.00 10.87 -30.16
N PRO A 326 -12.00 11.76 -30.08
CA PRO A 326 -13.32 11.48 -29.47
C PRO A 326 -14.18 10.47 -30.23
N ARG A 327 -13.79 10.06 -31.43
CA ARG A 327 -14.52 9.04 -32.25
C ARG A 327 -13.87 7.66 -32.20
N SER A 328 -13.02 7.40 -31.24
CA SER A 328 -12.36 6.09 -31.10
C SER A 328 -13.36 4.99 -30.70
N SER A 329 -13.28 3.83 -31.37
CA SER A 329 -14.12 2.70 -30.96
C SER A 329 -13.66 2.09 -29.63
N GLN A 330 -14.56 1.44 -28.91
CA GLN A 330 -14.21 0.77 -27.65
C GLN A 330 -13.07 -0.26 -27.80
N LYS A 331 -13.08 -1.02 -28.91
CA LYS A 331 -12.00 -1.97 -29.22
C LYS A 331 -10.64 -1.27 -29.39
N HIS A 332 -10.63 -0.10 -30.00
CA HIS A 332 -9.42 0.69 -30.18
C HIS A 332 -8.92 1.25 -28.84
N LEU A 333 -9.81 1.76 -27.98
CA LEU A 333 -9.44 2.24 -26.65
C LEU A 333 -8.85 1.11 -25.79
N ILE A 334 -9.41 -0.10 -25.83
CA ILE A 334 -8.85 -1.28 -25.13
C ILE A 334 -7.44 -1.61 -25.65
N PHE A 335 -7.23 -1.57 -26.97
CA PHE A 335 -5.91 -1.82 -27.57
C PHE A 335 -4.89 -0.76 -27.10
N ILE A 336 -5.25 0.52 -27.16
CA ILE A 336 -4.40 1.61 -26.66
C ILE A 336 -4.12 1.48 -25.17
N SER A 337 -5.12 1.09 -24.35
CA SER A 337 -4.91 0.84 -22.92
C SER A 337 -3.83 -0.22 -22.68
N ARG A 338 -3.88 -1.34 -23.41
CA ARG A 338 -2.85 -2.38 -23.31
C ARG A 338 -1.45 -1.87 -23.67
N LEU A 339 -1.37 -1.08 -24.75
CA LEU A 339 -0.11 -0.48 -25.18
C LEU A 339 0.43 0.50 -24.12
N VAL A 340 -0.43 1.37 -23.58
CA VAL A 340 -0.05 2.33 -22.53
C VAL A 340 0.41 1.61 -21.27
N THR A 341 -0.26 0.53 -20.86
CA THR A 341 0.18 -0.27 -19.70
C THR A 341 1.58 -0.86 -19.92
N ILE A 342 1.86 -1.37 -21.11
CA ILE A 342 3.21 -1.89 -21.45
C ILE A 342 4.24 -0.75 -21.41
N LEU A 343 3.93 0.41 -21.99
CA LEU A 343 4.84 1.56 -22.01
C LEU A 343 5.12 2.08 -20.59
N LEU A 344 4.11 2.15 -19.73
CA LEU A 344 4.28 2.55 -18.33
C LEU A 344 5.19 1.60 -17.54
N GLY A 345 5.22 0.33 -17.89
CA GLY A 345 6.12 -0.62 -17.26
C GLY A 345 7.55 -0.60 -17.79
N ILE A 346 7.81 0.07 -18.92
CA ILE A 346 9.15 0.24 -19.49
C ILE A 346 9.84 1.51 -18.94
N ILE A 347 9.04 2.51 -18.55
CA ILE A 347 9.52 3.78 -17.96
C ILE A 347 9.93 3.57 -16.50
#